data_236600e5ddda9fe1975f5d80c7051885
#
_entry.id   236600e5ddda9fe1975f5d80c7051885
#
_cell.length_a   1.000
_cell.length_b   1.000
_cell.length_c   1.000
_cell.angle_alpha   90.00
_cell.angle_beta   90.00
_cell.angle_gamma   90.00
#
_symmetry.space_group_name_H-M   'P 1'
#
loop_
_entity.id
_entity.type
_entity.pdbx_description
1 polymer ?
#
loop_
_entity_poly.entity_id
_entity_poly.type
_entity_poly.pdbx_seq_one_letter_code
_entity_poly.pdbx_strand_id
1 'polypeptide(L)'
;MNRSVLRVEVIIYNGDNSKVLVQCDENESFYRFPGGSIEFGEPAKEAIIRELMEEYDLKIDVQELAVVNEHIFEWNNEKGHHCTLIYWGTVQEMVTNEIRHKEHENIILIWKSIEELKEKPTYPEGIVSYLEENNHNI
;
A
#
# COMPACT_ATOMS: atom_id res chain seq x y z
N MET A 1 15.93 -6.97 -20.33
CA MET A 1 15.95 -5.52 -20.56
C MET A 1 15.53 -4.79 -19.30
N ASN A 2 16.37 -3.86 -18.83
CA ASN A 2 16.06 -3.09 -17.63
C ASN A 2 15.11 -1.95 -17.99
N ARG A 3 14.04 -1.83 -17.23
CA ARG A 3 13.11 -0.72 -17.41
C ARG A 3 12.52 -0.34 -16.05
N SER A 4 12.11 0.91 -15.92
CA SER A 4 11.41 1.35 -14.72
C SER A 4 10.01 0.75 -14.69
N VAL A 5 9.54 0.51 -13.48
CA VAL A 5 8.20 -0.05 -13.25
C VAL A 5 7.35 1.00 -12.59
N LEU A 6 6.19 1.25 -13.16
CA LEU A 6 5.22 2.19 -12.62
C LEU A 6 4.26 1.41 -11.71
N ARG A 7 4.18 1.81 -10.44
CA ARG A 7 3.39 1.12 -9.43
C ARG A 7 2.42 2.07 -8.76
N VAL A 8 1.40 1.50 -8.12
CA VAL A 8 0.43 2.26 -7.32
C VAL A 8 0.24 1.58 -5.97
N GLU A 9 -0.04 2.41 -4.96
CA GLU A 9 -0.41 1.95 -3.63
C GLU A 9 -1.49 2.86 -3.08
N VAL A 10 -2.19 2.42 -2.04
CA VAL A 10 -3.27 3.21 -1.45
C VAL A 10 -3.14 3.24 0.07
N ILE A 11 -3.36 4.43 0.64
CA ILE A 11 -3.38 4.65 2.10
C ILE A 11 -4.85 4.79 2.50
N ILE A 12 -5.31 3.90 3.34
CA ILE A 12 -6.70 3.87 3.81
C ILE A 12 -6.72 3.91 5.31
N TYR A 13 -7.37 4.94 5.89
CA TYR A 13 -7.60 5.01 7.33
C TYR A 13 -8.91 4.31 7.68
N ASN A 14 -8.97 3.79 8.92
CA ASN A 14 -10.21 3.23 9.44
C ASN A 14 -11.18 4.36 9.83
N GLY A 15 -12.38 3.99 10.29
CA GLY A 15 -13.45 4.95 10.52
C GLY A 15 -13.13 6.07 11.52
N ASP A 16 -12.29 5.82 12.52
CA ASP A 16 -11.90 6.84 13.50
C ASP A 16 -10.51 7.43 13.23
N ASN A 17 -9.92 7.10 12.08
CA ASN A 17 -8.61 7.57 11.65
C ASN A 17 -7.45 7.20 12.59
N SER A 18 -7.61 6.14 13.37
CA SER A 18 -6.57 5.70 14.30
C SER A 18 -5.62 4.67 13.69
N LYS A 19 -6.02 4.00 12.62
CA LYS A 19 -5.24 2.94 12.00
C LYS A 19 -5.29 3.03 10.48
N VAL A 20 -4.23 2.53 9.84
CA VAL A 20 -4.17 2.42 8.38
C VAL A 20 -4.13 0.96 7.98
N LEU A 21 -4.59 0.69 6.77
CA LEU A 21 -4.64 -0.66 6.23
C LEU A 21 -3.32 -0.97 5.54
N VAL A 22 -2.60 -1.97 6.04
CA VAL A 22 -1.28 -2.34 5.51
C VAL A 22 -1.21 -3.83 5.25
N GLN A 23 -0.28 -4.19 4.40
CA GLN A 23 -0.02 -5.58 4.06
C GLN A 23 1.30 -6.01 4.69
N CYS A 24 1.35 -7.26 5.16
CA CYS A 24 2.54 -7.83 5.78
C CYS A 24 2.52 -9.35 5.63
N ASP A 25 3.62 -10.00 6.05
CA ASP A 25 3.64 -11.45 6.14
C ASP A 25 2.99 -11.86 7.47
N GLU A 26 2.79 -13.16 7.67
CA GLU A 26 2.17 -13.67 8.89
C GLU A 26 2.95 -13.36 10.16
N ASN A 27 4.25 -13.15 10.04
CA ASN A 27 5.11 -12.82 11.18
C ASN A 27 5.20 -11.31 11.42
N GLU A 28 4.54 -10.52 10.59
CA GLU A 28 4.60 -9.07 10.64
C GLU A 28 6.04 -8.56 10.66
N SER A 29 6.86 -9.10 9.75
CA SER A 29 8.27 -8.75 9.65
C SER A 29 8.48 -7.34 9.09
N PHE A 30 7.53 -6.86 8.32
CA PHE A 30 7.55 -5.55 7.68
C PHE A 30 6.12 -5.16 7.31
N TYR A 31 5.93 -3.88 7.00
CA TYR A 31 4.63 -3.38 6.54
C TYR A 31 4.81 -2.61 5.23
N ARG A 32 3.79 -2.67 4.39
CA ARG A 32 3.72 -1.85 3.18
C ARG A 32 2.25 -1.59 2.87
N PHE A 33 1.99 -0.60 2.03
CA PHE A 33 0.61 -0.33 1.61
C PHE A 33 0.24 -1.25 0.46
N PRO A 34 -1.03 -1.67 0.37
CA PRO A 34 -1.47 -2.55 -0.71
C PRO A 34 -1.46 -1.82 -2.04
N GLY A 35 -1.24 -2.58 -3.11
CA GLY A 35 -1.20 -2.05 -4.47
C GLY A 35 -0.56 -3.03 -5.42
N GLY A 36 0.04 -2.52 -6.47
CA GLY A 36 0.67 -3.36 -7.47
C GLY A 36 1.17 -2.54 -8.66
N SER A 37 1.42 -3.21 -9.76
CA SER A 37 1.93 -2.57 -10.97
C SER A 37 0.80 -2.02 -11.82
N ILE A 38 1.04 -0.87 -12.43
CA ILE A 38 0.12 -0.30 -13.42
C ILE A 38 0.38 -1.00 -14.74
N GLU A 39 -0.67 -1.46 -15.40
CA GLU A 39 -0.56 -2.07 -16.70
C GLU A 39 -0.50 -0.98 -17.78
N PHE A 40 0.14 -1.28 -18.89
CA PHE A 40 0.25 -0.32 -19.97
C PHE A 40 -1.13 0.16 -20.42
N GLY A 41 -1.32 1.48 -20.44
CA GLY A 41 -2.59 2.08 -20.86
C GLY A 41 -3.66 2.16 -19.78
N GLU A 42 -3.34 1.70 -18.56
CA GLU A 42 -4.27 1.71 -17.45
C GLU A 42 -4.09 2.96 -16.60
N PRO A 43 -5.16 3.72 -16.31
CA PRO A 43 -5.06 4.84 -15.38
C PRO A 43 -4.70 4.37 -13.97
N ALA A 44 -3.91 5.15 -13.25
CA ALA A 44 -3.40 4.79 -11.93
C ALA A 44 -4.51 4.44 -10.94
N LYS A 45 -5.56 5.23 -10.87
CA LYS A 45 -6.67 4.97 -9.93
C LYS A 45 -7.39 3.66 -10.23
N GLU A 46 -7.55 3.34 -11.52
CA GLU A 46 -8.17 2.08 -11.91
C GLU A 46 -7.29 0.90 -11.57
N ALA A 47 -5.97 1.08 -11.68
CA ALA A 47 -5.01 0.03 -11.32
C ALA A 47 -5.13 -0.34 -9.84
N ILE A 48 -5.26 0.66 -8.97
CA ILE A 48 -5.42 0.41 -7.52
C ILE A 48 -6.70 -0.38 -7.27
N ILE A 49 -7.79 0.05 -7.87
CA ILE A 49 -9.10 -0.61 -7.70
C ILE A 49 -9.00 -2.07 -8.15
N ARG A 50 -8.38 -2.30 -9.31
CA ARG A 50 -8.19 -3.65 -9.85
C ARG A 50 -7.33 -4.52 -8.94
N GLU A 51 -6.18 -3.99 -8.49
CA GLU A 51 -5.24 -4.74 -7.64
C GLU A 51 -5.88 -5.15 -6.32
N LEU A 52 -6.59 -4.25 -5.66
CA LEU A 52 -7.23 -4.57 -4.38
C LEU A 52 -8.34 -5.60 -4.57
N MET A 53 -9.04 -5.55 -5.68
CA MET A 53 -10.05 -6.55 -6.00
C MET A 53 -9.43 -7.91 -6.29
N GLU A 54 -8.35 -7.94 -7.08
CA GLU A 54 -7.67 -9.19 -7.42
C GLU A 54 -7.02 -9.85 -6.20
N GLU A 55 -6.37 -9.04 -5.36
CA GLU A 55 -5.58 -9.58 -4.25
C GLU A 55 -6.39 -9.88 -3.01
N TYR A 56 -7.41 -9.08 -2.72
CA TYR A 56 -8.14 -9.17 -1.45
C TYR A 56 -9.66 -9.19 -1.59
N ASP A 57 -10.18 -9.13 -2.81
CA ASP A 57 -11.62 -9.05 -3.05
C ASP A 57 -12.24 -7.85 -2.34
N LEU A 58 -11.49 -6.76 -2.29
CA LEU A 58 -11.84 -5.56 -1.52
C LEU A 58 -12.18 -4.42 -2.47
N LYS A 59 -13.37 -3.84 -2.29
CA LYS A 59 -13.82 -2.68 -3.07
C LYS A 59 -13.43 -1.40 -2.36
N ILE A 60 -12.79 -0.51 -3.10
CA ILE A 60 -12.31 0.76 -2.55
C ILE A 60 -12.71 1.91 -3.46
N ASP A 61 -12.70 3.10 -2.86
CA ASP A 61 -12.77 4.37 -3.60
C ASP A 61 -11.41 5.04 -3.49
N VAL A 62 -10.90 5.55 -4.60
CA VAL A 62 -9.59 6.19 -4.65
C VAL A 62 -9.81 7.70 -4.72
N GLN A 63 -9.09 8.42 -3.87
CA GLN A 63 -9.20 9.86 -3.75
C GLN A 63 -7.97 10.54 -4.37
N GLU A 64 -7.39 11.51 -3.69
CA GLU A 64 -6.30 12.31 -4.23
C GLU A 64 -4.95 11.63 -4.11
N LEU A 65 -4.03 12.03 -4.97
CA LEU A 65 -2.64 11.60 -4.89
C LEU A 65 -2.05 12.14 -3.59
N ALA A 66 -1.43 11.25 -2.81
CA ALA A 66 -0.81 11.61 -1.54
C ALA A 66 0.67 11.93 -1.74
N VAL A 67 1.40 10.99 -2.34
CA VAL A 67 2.84 11.13 -2.48
C VAL A 67 3.32 10.23 -3.62
N VAL A 68 4.45 10.62 -4.22
CA VAL A 68 5.14 9.81 -5.23
C VAL A 68 6.45 9.35 -4.62
N ASN A 69 6.73 8.07 -4.71
CA ASN A 69 7.98 7.51 -4.22
C ASN A 69 8.76 6.88 -5.36
N GLU A 70 10.02 7.24 -5.45
CA GLU A 70 10.93 6.62 -6.41
C GLU A 70 11.94 5.78 -5.65
N HIS A 71 12.13 4.54 -6.09
CA HIS A 71 13.02 3.60 -5.41
C HIS A 71 13.89 2.88 -6.44
N ILE A 72 15.19 3.05 -6.31
CA ILE A 72 16.19 2.37 -7.14
C ILE A 72 16.95 1.42 -6.24
N PHE A 73 17.04 0.16 -6.63
CA PHE A 73 17.62 -0.87 -5.77
C PHE A 73 18.34 -1.92 -6.60
N GLU A 74 19.16 -2.74 -5.92
CA GLU A 74 19.80 -3.89 -6.54
C GLU A 74 19.34 -5.16 -5.86
N TRP A 75 19.05 -6.16 -6.68
CA TRP A 75 18.64 -7.48 -6.22
C TRP A 75 19.23 -8.52 -7.16
N ASN A 76 20.03 -9.45 -6.61
CA ASN A 76 20.70 -10.49 -7.40
C ASN A 76 21.50 -9.91 -8.58
N ASN A 77 22.26 -8.84 -8.31
CA ASN A 77 23.07 -8.14 -9.32
C ASN A 77 22.27 -7.45 -10.42
N GLU A 78 20.97 -7.34 -10.24
CA GLU A 78 20.13 -6.59 -11.18
C GLU A 78 19.62 -5.33 -10.51
N LYS A 79 19.57 -4.24 -11.29
CA LYS A 79 19.05 -2.96 -10.80
C LYS A 79 17.54 -2.91 -11.03
N GLY A 80 16.80 -2.58 -9.98
CA GLY A 80 15.38 -2.32 -10.09
C GLY A 80 15.09 -0.83 -9.94
N HIS A 81 14.05 -0.36 -10.61
CA HIS A 81 13.66 1.05 -10.55
C HIS A 81 12.14 1.12 -10.53
N HIS A 82 11.58 1.47 -9.38
CA HIS A 82 10.13 1.59 -9.19
C HIS A 82 9.75 3.05 -8.98
N CYS A 83 8.70 3.49 -9.66
CA CYS A 83 8.07 4.77 -9.39
C CYS A 83 6.64 4.45 -8.92
N THR A 84 6.33 4.76 -7.67
CA THR A 84 5.07 4.40 -7.05
C THR A 84 4.24 5.63 -6.78
N LEU A 85 3.02 5.65 -7.33
CA LEU A 85 2.05 6.70 -7.05
C LEU A 85 1.18 6.19 -5.89
N ILE A 86 1.18 6.94 -4.79
CA ILE A 86 0.45 6.54 -3.58
C ILE A 86 -0.72 7.48 -3.39
N TYR A 87 -1.92 6.91 -3.34
CA TYR A 87 -3.17 7.66 -3.25
C TYR A 87 -3.84 7.47 -1.90
N TRP A 88 -4.61 8.46 -1.49
CA TRP A 88 -5.56 8.29 -0.39
C TRP A 88 -6.75 7.50 -0.92
N GLY A 89 -7.36 6.70 -0.05
CA GLY A 89 -8.55 5.95 -0.43
C GLY A 89 -9.39 5.58 0.76
N THR A 90 -10.55 5.02 0.48
CA THR A 90 -11.47 4.53 1.50
C THR A 90 -12.02 3.18 1.08
N VAL A 91 -12.39 2.35 2.07
CA VAL A 91 -13.06 1.07 1.77
C VAL A 91 -14.56 1.32 1.65
N GLN A 92 -15.21 0.60 0.75
CA GLN A 92 -16.66 0.69 0.59
C GLN A 92 -17.41 -0.10 1.67
N GLU A 93 -16.78 -1.14 2.18
CA GLU A 93 -17.33 -1.95 3.25
C GLU A 93 -16.38 -2.00 4.43
N MET A 94 -16.92 -2.11 5.65
CA MET A 94 -16.08 -2.16 6.84
C MET A 94 -15.23 -3.44 6.83
N VAL A 95 -13.93 -3.27 7.05
CA VAL A 95 -12.98 -4.38 7.21
C VAL A 95 -12.73 -4.52 8.71
N THR A 96 -13.19 -5.62 9.30
CA THR A 96 -13.08 -5.85 10.74
C THR A 96 -11.99 -6.84 11.12
N ASN A 97 -11.65 -7.74 10.21
CA ASN A 97 -10.65 -8.77 10.44
C ASN A 97 -9.57 -8.69 9.37
N GLU A 98 -8.45 -9.37 9.61
CA GLU A 98 -7.43 -9.47 8.59
C GLU A 98 -7.98 -10.18 7.35
N ILE A 99 -7.46 -9.79 6.20
CA ILE A 99 -7.83 -10.41 4.92
C ILE A 99 -6.58 -11.06 4.34
N ARG A 100 -6.70 -12.34 4.00
CA ARG A 100 -5.57 -13.06 3.41
C ARG A 100 -5.50 -12.80 1.91
N HIS A 101 -4.27 -12.60 1.41
CA HIS A 101 -4.03 -12.42 -0.02
C HIS A 101 -4.50 -13.65 -0.78
N LYS A 102 -5.18 -13.46 -1.89
CA LYS A 102 -5.78 -14.57 -2.64
C LYS A 102 -4.76 -15.46 -3.34
N GLU A 103 -3.61 -14.91 -3.71
CA GLU A 103 -2.57 -15.67 -4.41
C GLU A 103 -1.37 -16.02 -3.53
N HIS A 104 -1.09 -15.21 -2.49
CA HIS A 104 0.05 -15.39 -1.60
C HIS A 104 -0.46 -15.59 -0.18
N GLU A 105 -0.70 -16.84 0.19
CA GLU A 105 -1.33 -17.18 1.48
C GLU A 105 -0.59 -16.66 2.70
N ASN A 106 0.70 -16.42 2.60
CA ASN A 106 1.49 -15.89 3.72
C ASN A 106 1.41 -14.37 3.86
N ILE A 107 0.68 -13.70 2.97
CA ILE A 107 0.51 -12.26 3.00
C ILE A 107 -0.90 -11.93 3.48
N ILE A 108 -1.01 -10.96 4.38
CA ILE A 108 -2.28 -10.53 4.95
C ILE A 108 -2.41 -9.01 4.90
N LEU A 109 -3.65 -8.54 4.92
CA LEU A 109 -3.99 -7.12 4.95
C LEU A 109 -4.63 -6.87 6.31
N ILE A 110 -4.09 -5.95 7.09
CA ILE A 110 -4.53 -5.70 8.47
C ILE A 110 -4.47 -4.21 8.80
N TRP A 111 -5.21 -3.82 9.85
CA TRP A 111 -5.16 -2.45 10.38
C TRP A 111 -4.01 -2.32 11.38
N LYS A 112 -3.24 -1.24 11.26
CA LYS A 112 -2.16 -0.93 12.20
C LYS A 112 -2.16 0.56 12.52
N SER A 113 -1.88 0.89 13.78
CA SER A 113 -1.70 2.28 14.16
C SER A 113 -0.35 2.78 13.70
N ILE A 114 -0.18 4.09 13.65
CA ILE A 114 1.11 4.69 13.28
C ILE A 114 2.20 4.22 14.25
N GLU A 115 1.88 4.12 15.53
CA GLU A 115 2.86 3.66 16.53
C GLU A 115 3.30 2.23 16.26
N GLU A 116 2.36 1.36 15.86
CA GLU A 116 2.69 -0.03 15.51
C GLU A 116 3.58 -0.08 14.27
N LEU A 117 3.35 0.80 13.30
CA LEU A 117 4.17 0.84 12.08
C LEU A 117 5.63 1.19 12.38
N LYS A 118 5.88 1.93 13.46
CA LYS A 118 7.25 2.31 13.85
C LYS A 118 8.06 1.14 14.40
N GLU A 119 7.39 0.07 14.81
CA GLU A 119 8.06 -1.09 15.42
C GLU A 119 8.76 -1.99 14.42
N LYS A 120 8.43 -1.87 13.14
CA LYS A 120 8.96 -2.70 12.07
C LYS A 120 9.32 -1.84 10.87
N PRO A 121 10.17 -2.35 9.96
CA PRO A 121 10.38 -1.64 8.69
C PRO A 121 9.05 -1.44 7.99
N THR A 122 8.76 -0.20 7.61
CA THR A 122 7.53 0.16 6.91
C THR A 122 7.91 0.90 5.64
N TYR A 123 7.38 0.43 4.51
CA TYR A 123 7.75 0.93 3.20
C TYR A 123 6.63 1.70 2.54
N PRO A 124 6.93 2.72 1.74
CA PRO A 124 8.28 3.17 1.41
C PRO A 124 8.93 3.91 2.58
N GLU A 125 10.26 3.95 2.58
CA GLU A 125 11.00 4.64 3.63
C GLU A 125 10.52 6.09 3.75
N GLY A 126 10.36 6.55 5.00
CA GLY A 126 9.88 7.90 5.27
C GLY A 126 8.37 8.04 5.30
N ILE A 127 7.62 6.98 4.95
CA ILE A 127 6.16 7.09 4.86
C ILE A 127 5.52 7.32 6.24
N VAL A 128 6.09 6.76 7.29
CA VAL A 128 5.54 6.93 8.64
C VAL A 128 5.63 8.40 9.06
N SER A 129 6.78 9.05 8.82
CA SER A 129 6.94 10.48 9.11
C SER A 129 5.96 11.31 8.27
N TYR A 130 5.79 10.94 7.01
CA TYR A 130 4.84 11.61 6.14
C TYR A 130 3.42 11.52 6.71
N LEU A 131 3.02 10.33 7.18
CA LEU A 131 1.69 10.14 7.76
C LEU A 131 1.51 10.93 9.05
N GLU A 132 2.54 11.03 9.87
CA GLU A 132 2.47 11.82 11.09
C GLU A 132 2.28 13.31 10.79
N GLU A 133 2.96 13.81 9.77
CA GLU A 133 2.87 15.21 9.37
C GLU A 133 1.56 15.53 8.63
N ASN A 134 1.00 14.54 7.95
CA ASN A 134 -0.19 14.70 7.11
C ASN A 134 -1.38 13.90 7.64
N ASN A 135 -1.43 13.71 8.94
CA ASN A 135 -2.52 12.99 9.56
C ASN A 135 -3.80 13.83 9.48
N HIS A 136 -4.78 13.30 8.76
CA HIS A 136 -6.08 13.95 8.58
C HIS A 136 -7.03 13.63 9.73
N ASN A 137 -6.49 13.34 10.87
CA ASN A 137 -7.25 13.04 12.07
C ASN A 137 -7.83 14.33 12.63
N ILE A 138 -8.97 14.68 12.13
CA ILE A 138 -9.63 15.92 12.52
C ILE A 138 -10.93 15.62 13.22
#